data_296a05e8521d9f34c18a12dfdf0ea797
#
_entry.id   296a05e8521d9f34c18a12dfdf0ea797
#
_cell.length_a   1.000
_cell.length_b   1.000
_cell.length_c   1.000
_cell.angle_alpha   90.00
_cell.angle_beta   90.00
_cell.angle_gamma   90.00
#
_symmetry.space_group_name_H-M   'P 1'
#
loop_
_entity.id
_entity.type
_entity.pdbx_description
1 polymer ?
#
loop_
_entity_poly.entity_id
_entity_poly.type
_entity_poly.pdbx_seq_one_letter_code
_entity_poly.pdbx_strand_id
1 'polypeptide(L)'
;MTKLDFLDKLGIEDANLGGYSDKWLGSGSDLDCITPVDGTLIAKVKQCNPGDYENIMQTSSEVFKKWRMEPAPKRGEVVRKLANAFRKHKTSLGKLISWEMGKIQAEGEGEVQEMIDIADYAVGLSRQLYGKTMHSERPNHRMYEQWHPLGAVGIVTAFNFPGAVWAWNAMIAAVCGDVMVWKPSSKTPLTAIAIQKIVNEVMEPLGWDGVMSLLVGSSRDVGELLVHDRRIPLVSATGSCHMAVSYTHLTLPTKRIV
;
A
#
# COMPACT_ATOMS: atom_id res chain seq x y z
N MET A 1 12.54 29.61 -4.44
CA MET A 1 12.99 28.71 -3.35
C MET A 1 13.82 27.61 -3.99
N THR A 2 15.00 27.32 -3.47
CA THR A 2 15.79 26.17 -3.94
C THR A 2 15.03 24.91 -3.55
N LYS A 3 14.68 24.07 -4.53
CA LYS A 3 14.02 22.79 -4.28
C LYS A 3 14.87 21.94 -3.35
N LEU A 4 14.27 21.30 -2.38
CA LEU A 4 15.00 20.49 -1.41
C LEU A 4 15.57 19.24 -2.11
N ASP A 5 16.88 19.03 -2.05
CA ASP A 5 17.63 17.95 -2.75
C ASP A 5 17.00 16.54 -2.57
N PHE A 6 16.39 16.26 -1.42
CA PHE A 6 15.73 14.97 -1.19
C PHE A 6 14.43 14.79 -1.99
N LEU A 7 13.73 15.88 -2.36
CA LEU A 7 12.54 15.80 -3.21
C LEU A 7 12.92 15.38 -4.64
N ASP A 8 14.00 15.95 -5.18
CA ASP A 8 14.51 15.57 -6.49
C ASP A 8 14.96 14.11 -6.53
N LYS A 9 15.67 13.66 -5.47
CA LYS A 9 16.10 12.24 -5.34
C LYS A 9 14.95 11.25 -5.27
N LEU A 10 13.78 11.70 -4.82
CA LEU A 10 12.55 10.90 -4.76
C LEU A 10 11.64 11.12 -5.97
N GLY A 11 12.05 11.97 -6.90
CA GLY A 11 11.28 12.31 -8.08
C GLY A 11 9.99 13.10 -7.78
N ILE A 12 9.92 13.80 -6.63
CA ILE A 12 8.79 14.66 -6.29
C ILE A 12 8.90 15.97 -7.05
N GLU A 13 7.88 16.27 -7.84
CA GLU A 13 7.76 17.47 -8.65
C GLU A 13 6.87 18.51 -7.97
N ASP A 14 6.80 19.73 -8.54
CA ASP A 14 5.91 20.78 -8.01
C ASP A 14 4.43 20.39 -8.10
N ALA A 15 4.07 19.55 -9.08
CA ALA A 15 2.76 18.94 -9.23
C ALA A 15 2.91 17.45 -9.51
N ASN A 16 2.20 16.62 -8.74
CA ASN A 16 2.29 15.15 -8.82
C ASN A 16 0.91 14.55 -9.03
N LEU A 17 0.83 13.44 -9.76
CA LEU A 17 -0.40 12.64 -9.85
C LEU A 17 -0.53 11.75 -8.60
N GLY A 18 -1.75 11.64 -8.06
CA GLY A 18 -2.02 10.96 -6.80
C GLY A 18 -2.39 9.48 -6.92
N GLY A 19 -2.52 8.95 -8.11
CA GLY A 19 -2.86 7.55 -8.35
C GLY A 19 -1.83 6.84 -9.21
N TYR A 20 -1.70 5.55 -8.97
CA TYR A 20 -0.87 4.67 -9.80
C TYR A 20 -1.43 3.23 -9.81
N SER A 21 -1.38 2.60 -10.99
CA SER A 21 -1.55 1.15 -11.12
C SER A 21 -0.58 0.59 -12.18
N ASP A 22 -0.88 0.71 -13.45
CA ASP A 22 0.02 0.48 -14.60
C ASP A 22 0.59 1.79 -15.17
N LYS A 23 0.00 2.91 -14.77
CA LYS A 23 0.38 4.28 -15.10
C LYS A 23 -0.07 5.25 -14.01
N TRP A 24 0.50 6.47 -14.03
CA TRP A 24 0.07 7.53 -13.15
C TRP A 24 -1.29 8.08 -13.55
N LEU A 25 -2.15 8.33 -12.55
CA LEU A 25 -3.52 8.79 -12.66
C LEU A 25 -3.77 9.96 -11.71
N GLY A 26 -4.74 10.80 -12.03
CA GLY A 26 -5.14 11.91 -11.17
C GLY A 26 -6.05 12.86 -11.94
N SER A 27 -7.36 12.68 -11.80
CA SER A 27 -8.39 13.45 -12.50
C SER A 27 -9.32 14.19 -11.54
N GLY A 28 -9.02 14.15 -10.24
CA GLY A 28 -9.78 14.84 -9.20
C GLY A 28 -9.31 16.28 -8.95
N SER A 29 -9.61 16.82 -7.76
CA SER A 29 -9.20 18.14 -7.33
C SER A 29 -7.72 18.20 -6.96
N ASP A 30 -7.15 19.39 -7.01
CA ASP A 30 -5.80 19.64 -6.51
C ASP A 30 -5.79 19.65 -4.98
N LEU A 31 -4.71 19.15 -4.40
CA LEU A 31 -4.42 19.13 -2.98
C LEU A 31 -3.08 19.80 -2.74
N ASP A 32 -3.06 20.88 -1.96
CA ASP A 32 -1.84 21.55 -1.52
C ASP A 32 -1.21 20.77 -0.35
N CYS A 33 0.04 20.36 -0.51
CA CYS A 33 0.82 19.67 0.52
C CYS A 33 1.68 20.68 1.24
N ILE A 34 1.31 21.00 2.47
CA ILE A 34 1.95 22.04 3.29
C ILE A 34 2.72 21.37 4.41
N THR A 35 3.99 21.75 4.60
CA THR A 35 4.75 21.27 5.75
C THR A 35 4.28 21.91 7.05
N PRO A 36 4.10 21.15 8.12
CA PRO A 36 3.79 21.69 9.44
C PRO A 36 5.00 22.38 10.12
N VAL A 37 6.19 22.29 9.54
CA VAL A 37 7.42 22.87 10.14
C VAL A 37 7.38 24.38 10.11
N ASP A 38 6.97 24.98 8.98
CA ASP A 38 6.96 26.43 8.78
C ASP A 38 5.75 26.92 7.98
N GLY A 39 4.83 26.04 7.61
CA GLY A 39 3.63 26.36 6.85
C GLY A 39 3.86 26.59 5.35
N THR A 40 5.03 26.26 4.81
CA THR A 40 5.31 26.43 3.38
C THR A 40 4.72 25.33 2.53
N LEU A 41 4.38 25.64 1.28
CA LEU A 41 3.95 24.68 0.30
C LEU A 41 5.15 23.82 -0.15
N ILE A 42 5.01 22.49 -0.02
CA ILE A 42 6.02 21.53 -0.52
C ILE A 42 5.78 21.27 -2.01
N ALA A 43 4.56 20.82 -2.34
CA ALA A 43 4.14 20.47 -3.70
C ALA A 43 2.62 20.38 -3.77
N LYS A 44 2.09 20.18 -4.98
CA LYS A 44 0.66 19.87 -5.22
C LYS A 44 0.47 18.44 -5.64
N VAL A 45 -0.69 17.88 -5.30
CA VAL A 45 -1.08 16.54 -5.72
C VAL A 45 -2.44 16.61 -6.42
N LYS A 46 -2.51 16.10 -7.64
CA LYS A 46 -3.77 15.88 -8.36
C LYS A 46 -4.40 14.60 -7.84
N GLN A 47 -5.46 14.72 -7.08
CA GLN A 47 -6.14 13.57 -6.45
C GLN A 47 -6.81 12.66 -7.49
N CYS A 48 -7.10 11.43 -7.09
CA CYS A 48 -7.94 10.52 -7.85
C CYS A 48 -9.42 10.87 -7.67
N ASN A 49 -10.19 10.62 -8.72
CA ASN A 49 -11.63 10.62 -8.71
C ASN A 49 -12.21 9.18 -8.80
N PRO A 50 -13.55 8.98 -8.77
CA PRO A 50 -14.14 7.65 -8.93
C PRO A 50 -13.78 6.91 -10.22
N GLY A 51 -13.53 7.64 -11.31
CA GLY A 51 -13.10 7.05 -12.59
C GLY A 51 -11.66 6.48 -12.50
N ASP A 52 -10.76 7.21 -11.84
CA ASP A 52 -9.40 6.73 -11.57
C ASP A 52 -9.43 5.49 -10.66
N TYR A 53 -10.30 5.48 -9.64
CA TYR A 53 -10.52 4.32 -8.78
C TYR A 53 -10.91 3.07 -9.58
N GLU A 54 -11.87 3.20 -10.51
CA GLU A 54 -12.31 2.07 -11.33
C GLU A 54 -11.20 1.54 -12.22
N ASN A 55 -10.39 2.41 -12.83
CA ASN A 55 -9.21 2.03 -13.61
C ASN A 55 -8.21 1.22 -12.74
N ILE A 56 -7.93 1.70 -11.53
CA ILE A 56 -7.05 1.01 -10.58
C ILE A 56 -7.60 -0.38 -10.24
N MET A 57 -8.89 -0.49 -9.93
CA MET A 57 -9.53 -1.76 -9.59
C MET A 57 -9.53 -2.76 -10.74
N GLN A 58 -9.74 -2.29 -11.96
CA GLN A 58 -9.69 -3.12 -13.15
C GLN A 58 -8.27 -3.68 -13.36
N THR A 59 -7.25 -2.82 -13.33
CA THR A 59 -5.84 -3.24 -13.47
C THR A 59 -5.45 -4.22 -12.35
N SER A 60 -5.79 -3.92 -11.09
CA SER A 60 -5.51 -4.81 -9.95
C SER A 60 -6.15 -6.18 -10.13
N SER A 61 -7.39 -6.24 -10.62
CA SER A 61 -8.10 -7.51 -10.86
C SER A 61 -7.43 -8.36 -11.93
N GLU A 62 -6.92 -7.75 -13.00
CA GLU A 62 -6.23 -8.47 -14.07
C GLU A 62 -4.84 -8.94 -13.64
N VAL A 63 -4.09 -8.09 -12.93
CA VAL A 63 -2.75 -8.44 -12.43
C VAL A 63 -2.83 -9.52 -11.36
N PHE A 64 -3.86 -9.50 -10.50
CA PHE A 64 -4.07 -10.55 -9.50
C PHE A 64 -4.10 -11.96 -10.10
N LYS A 65 -4.74 -12.14 -11.27
CA LYS A 65 -4.83 -13.45 -11.94
C LYS A 65 -3.44 -14.04 -12.24
N LYS A 66 -2.46 -13.18 -12.51
CA LYS A 66 -1.07 -13.58 -12.79
C LYS A 66 -0.25 -13.67 -11.50
N TRP A 67 -0.32 -12.65 -10.63
CA TRP A 67 0.47 -12.57 -9.41
C TRP A 67 0.20 -13.74 -8.46
N ARG A 68 -1.05 -14.14 -8.29
CA ARG A 68 -1.43 -15.29 -7.47
C ARG A 68 -0.82 -16.63 -7.93
N MET A 69 -0.44 -16.72 -9.19
CA MET A 69 0.16 -17.93 -9.78
C MET A 69 1.68 -17.98 -9.59
N GLU A 70 2.31 -16.85 -9.28
CA GLU A 70 3.73 -16.84 -8.94
C GLU A 70 3.97 -17.61 -7.63
N PRO A 71 4.96 -18.52 -7.57
CA PRO A 71 5.29 -19.21 -6.33
C PRO A 71 5.68 -18.23 -5.21
N ALA A 72 5.21 -18.50 -3.98
CA ALA A 72 5.46 -17.60 -2.84
C ALA A 72 6.95 -17.22 -2.66
N PRO A 73 7.94 -18.14 -2.81
CA PRO A 73 9.35 -17.75 -2.75
C PRO A 73 9.78 -16.77 -3.86
N LYS A 74 9.16 -16.83 -5.04
CA LYS A 74 9.42 -15.88 -6.13
C LYS A 74 8.86 -14.49 -5.80
N ARG A 75 7.66 -14.43 -5.22
CA ARG A 75 7.11 -13.19 -4.68
C ARG A 75 8.00 -12.61 -3.58
N GLY A 76 8.56 -13.49 -2.71
CA GLY A 76 9.55 -13.11 -1.71
C GLY A 76 10.81 -12.46 -2.31
N GLU A 77 11.29 -12.94 -3.46
CA GLU A 77 12.42 -12.30 -4.14
C GLU A 77 12.10 -10.88 -4.65
N VAL A 78 10.86 -10.63 -5.08
CA VAL A 78 10.41 -9.28 -5.43
C VAL A 78 10.39 -8.39 -4.19
N VAL A 79 9.83 -8.87 -3.08
CA VAL A 79 9.80 -8.13 -1.80
C VAL A 79 11.22 -7.85 -1.29
N ARG A 80 12.17 -8.77 -1.46
CA ARG A 80 13.59 -8.53 -1.13
C ARG A 80 14.19 -7.38 -1.94
N LYS A 81 13.84 -7.27 -3.22
CA LYS A 81 14.28 -6.14 -4.07
C LYS A 81 13.68 -4.84 -3.58
N LEU A 82 12.40 -4.83 -3.16
CA LEU A 82 11.75 -3.66 -2.53
C LEU A 82 12.48 -3.24 -1.25
N ALA A 83 12.82 -4.19 -0.36
CA ALA A 83 13.60 -3.89 0.83
C ALA A 83 14.94 -3.21 0.51
N ASN A 84 15.63 -3.67 -0.53
CA ASN A 84 16.89 -3.08 -0.97
C ASN A 84 16.68 -1.67 -1.57
N ALA A 85 15.59 -1.44 -2.29
CA ALA A 85 15.25 -0.12 -2.79
C ALA A 85 14.94 0.86 -1.64
N PHE A 86 14.20 0.43 -0.61
CA PHE A 86 13.98 1.24 0.59
C PHE A 86 15.29 1.55 1.33
N ARG A 87 16.23 0.60 1.44
CA ARG A 87 17.57 0.86 2.01
C ARG A 87 18.32 1.93 1.24
N LYS A 88 18.28 1.87 -0.09
CA LYS A 88 18.93 2.87 -0.98
C LYS A 88 18.35 4.27 -0.77
N HIS A 89 17.05 4.38 -0.59
CA HIS A 89 16.35 5.67 -0.47
C HIS A 89 16.09 6.10 0.98
N LYS A 90 16.57 5.35 2.00
CA LYS A 90 16.22 5.54 3.41
C LYS A 90 16.35 6.98 3.88
N THR A 91 17.49 7.60 3.67
CA THR A 91 17.75 8.97 4.15
C THR A 91 16.86 10.01 3.44
N SER A 92 16.66 9.88 2.12
CA SER A 92 15.83 10.83 1.37
C SER A 92 14.36 10.69 1.74
N LEU A 93 13.86 9.45 1.84
CA LEU A 93 12.48 9.17 2.24
C LEU A 93 12.22 9.56 3.69
N GLY A 94 13.16 9.29 4.61
CA GLY A 94 13.08 9.71 6.01
C GLY A 94 13.01 11.23 6.16
N LYS A 95 13.77 11.99 5.35
CA LYS A 95 13.68 13.46 5.31
C LYS A 95 12.32 13.94 4.80
N LEU A 96 11.75 13.30 3.77
CA LEU A 96 10.42 13.64 3.28
C LEU A 96 9.36 13.39 4.35
N ILE A 97 9.40 12.23 5.03
CA ILE A 97 8.50 11.91 6.13
C ILE A 97 8.60 12.97 7.24
N SER A 98 9.83 13.36 7.60
CA SER A 98 10.06 14.40 8.62
C SER A 98 9.48 15.74 8.20
N TRP A 99 9.67 16.12 6.93
CA TRP A 99 9.23 17.40 6.41
C TRP A 99 7.71 17.48 6.24
N GLU A 100 7.09 16.42 5.72
CA GLU A 100 5.65 16.36 5.48
C GLU A 100 4.83 16.15 6.75
N MET A 101 5.39 15.40 7.74
CA MET A 101 4.70 15.05 8.98
C MET A 101 5.09 15.95 10.17
N GLY A 102 6.23 16.60 10.15
CA GLY A 102 6.76 17.38 11.27
C GLY A 102 7.48 16.53 12.33
N LYS A 103 8.01 15.36 11.95
CA LYS A 103 8.84 14.50 12.81
C LYS A 103 10.30 14.94 12.78
N ILE A 104 11.07 14.57 13.81
CA ILE A 104 12.54 14.67 13.73
C ILE A 104 13.07 13.65 12.71
N GLN A 105 14.21 13.94 12.10
CA GLN A 105 14.77 13.10 11.03
C GLN A 105 15.02 11.65 11.49
N ALA A 106 15.49 11.47 12.73
CA ALA A 106 15.71 10.12 13.27
C ALA A 106 14.44 9.26 13.30
N GLU A 107 13.28 9.85 13.59
CA GLU A 107 11.99 9.15 13.54
C GLU A 107 11.55 8.87 12.10
N GLY A 108 11.75 9.82 11.18
CA GLY A 108 11.46 9.61 9.76
C GLY A 108 12.31 8.47 9.17
N GLU A 109 13.61 8.43 9.47
CA GLU A 109 14.48 7.33 9.04
C GLU A 109 14.18 6.01 9.78
N GLY A 110 13.75 6.08 11.04
CA GLY A 110 13.27 4.94 11.82
C GLY A 110 12.04 4.30 11.21
N GLU A 111 11.10 5.10 10.71
CA GLU A 111 9.92 4.61 10.02
C GLU A 111 10.28 3.87 8.71
N VAL A 112 11.25 4.38 7.94
CA VAL A 112 11.75 3.65 6.77
C VAL A 112 12.48 2.37 7.17
N GLN A 113 13.15 2.35 8.34
CA GLN A 113 13.73 1.11 8.86
C GLN A 113 12.68 0.04 9.13
N GLU A 114 11.54 0.42 9.71
CA GLU A 114 10.42 -0.52 9.91
C GLU A 114 9.88 -1.08 8.59
N MET A 115 9.84 -0.27 7.51
CA MET A 115 9.47 -0.76 6.18
C MET A 115 10.45 -1.83 5.68
N ILE A 116 11.74 -1.66 5.94
CA ILE A 116 12.79 -2.61 5.57
C ILE A 116 12.65 -3.89 6.39
N ASP A 117 12.47 -3.77 7.69
CA ASP A 117 12.43 -4.91 8.62
C ASP A 117 11.23 -5.81 8.34
N ILE A 118 10.05 -5.22 8.07
CA ILE A 118 8.87 -6.02 7.71
C ILE A 118 9.01 -6.67 6.32
N ALA A 119 9.69 -6.02 5.38
CA ALA A 119 9.97 -6.63 4.09
C ALA A 119 10.91 -7.84 4.24
N ASP A 120 11.96 -7.74 5.05
CA ASP A 120 12.85 -8.87 5.36
C ASP A 120 12.09 -10.02 6.05
N TYR A 121 11.21 -9.70 6.99
CA TYR A 121 10.33 -10.69 7.62
C TYR A 121 9.42 -11.38 6.60
N ALA A 122 8.79 -10.62 5.71
CA ALA A 122 7.92 -11.16 4.68
C ALA A 122 8.67 -12.08 3.69
N VAL A 123 9.94 -11.78 3.39
CA VAL A 123 10.81 -12.70 2.61
C VAL A 123 10.93 -14.05 3.31
N GLY A 124 11.15 -14.08 4.62
CA GLY A 124 11.17 -15.30 5.42
C GLY A 124 9.83 -16.04 5.36
N LEU A 125 8.71 -15.32 5.56
CA LEU A 125 7.36 -15.87 5.49
C LEU A 125 7.03 -16.52 4.15
N SER A 126 7.57 -16.01 3.04
CA SER A 126 7.32 -16.56 1.70
C SER A 126 7.66 -18.04 1.58
N ARG A 127 8.51 -18.57 2.48
CA ARG A 127 8.90 -19.98 2.54
C ARG A 127 8.21 -20.76 3.65
N GLN A 128 7.34 -20.11 4.43
CA GLN A 128 6.64 -20.68 5.58
C GLN A 128 5.12 -20.70 5.42
N LEU A 129 4.61 -20.42 4.22
CA LEU A 129 3.18 -20.46 3.90
C LEU A 129 2.72 -21.91 3.64
N TYR A 130 2.95 -22.79 4.61
CA TYR A 130 2.54 -24.19 4.58
C TYR A 130 1.35 -24.43 5.51
N GLY A 131 0.56 -25.47 5.21
CA GLY A 131 -0.54 -25.94 6.04
C GLY A 131 -0.23 -27.27 6.72
N LYS A 132 -1.14 -27.73 7.55
CA LYS A 132 -1.06 -29.04 8.22
C LYS A 132 -1.57 -30.14 7.31
N THR A 133 -0.98 -31.34 7.44
CA THR A 133 -1.52 -32.58 6.87
C THR A 133 -2.09 -33.40 8.00
N MET A 134 -3.33 -33.91 7.83
CA MET A 134 -4.09 -34.61 8.86
C MET A 134 -4.54 -35.96 8.33
N HIS A 135 -4.71 -36.93 9.25
CA HIS A 135 -5.35 -38.21 8.91
C HIS A 135 -6.87 -38.05 8.83
N SER A 136 -7.48 -38.79 7.90
CA SER A 136 -8.93 -38.90 7.80
C SER A 136 -9.42 -40.20 8.45
N GLU A 137 -10.56 -40.13 9.11
CA GLU A 137 -11.29 -41.34 9.56
C GLU A 137 -11.95 -42.10 8.40
N ARG A 138 -12.03 -41.48 7.22
CA ARG A 138 -12.68 -42.04 6.04
C ARG A 138 -11.65 -42.74 5.14
N PRO A 139 -11.92 -43.97 4.67
CA PRO A 139 -11.06 -44.64 3.70
C PRO A 139 -10.87 -43.79 2.42
N ASN A 140 -9.70 -43.85 1.82
CA ASN A 140 -9.36 -43.15 0.56
C ASN A 140 -9.56 -41.61 0.59
N HIS A 141 -9.52 -40.98 1.79
CA HIS A 141 -9.57 -39.54 1.96
C HIS A 141 -8.22 -39.02 2.44
N ARG A 142 -7.83 -37.88 1.89
CA ARG A 142 -6.69 -37.11 2.32
C ARG A 142 -7.15 -35.72 2.80
N MET A 143 -6.65 -35.28 3.94
CA MET A 143 -6.96 -33.98 4.52
C MET A 143 -5.68 -33.16 4.66
N TYR A 144 -5.72 -31.91 4.22
CA TYR A 144 -4.64 -30.96 4.39
C TYR A 144 -5.18 -29.52 4.33
N GLU A 145 -4.44 -28.60 4.95
CA GLU A 145 -4.66 -27.16 4.87
C GLU A 145 -3.82 -26.60 3.72
N GLN A 146 -4.36 -25.64 3.00
CA GLN A 146 -3.67 -24.88 1.99
C GLN A 146 -4.14 -23.43 2.01
N TRP A 147 -3.19 -22.49 2.04
CA TRP A 147 -3.49 -21.08 2.01
C TRP A 147 -3.53 -20.58 0.57
N HIS A 148 -4.57 -19.80 0.26
CA HIS A 148 -4.77 -19.20 -1.05
C HIS A 148 -4.87 -17.69 -0.92
N PRO A 149 -4.36 -16.90 -1.92
CA PRO A 149 -4.56 -15.46 -1.96
C PRO A 149 -6.04 -15.06 -1.95
N LEU A 150 -6.35 -13.98 -1.25
CA LEU A 150 -7.70 -13.45 -1.11
C LEU A 150 -8.15 -12.66 -2.34
N GLY A 151 -7.27 -11.87 -2.94
CA GLY A 151 -7.61 -10.97 -4.03
C GLY A 151 -6.97 -9.60 -3.94
N ALA A 152 -7.75 -8.56 -4.22
CA ALA A 152 -7.34 -7.20 -3.99
C ALA A 152 -7.54 -6.82 -2.51
N VAL A 153 -6.49 -6.39 -1.84
CA VAL A 153 -6.51 -5.92 -0.45
C VAL A 153 -6.52 -4.40 -0.43
N GLY A 154 -7.51 -3.80 0.21
CA GLY A 154 -7.54 -2.37 0.49
C GLY A 154 -6.67 -2.04 1.70
N ILE A 155 -5.72 -1.13 1.57
CA ILE A 155 -4.90 -0.65 2.68
C ILE A 155 -5.21 0.83 2.91
N VAL A 156 -5.72 1.16 4.09
CA VAL A 156 -5.99 2.55 4.49
C VAL A 156 -5.07 2.94 5.63
N THR A 157 -4.30 4.01 5.46
CA THR A 157 -3.31 4.44 6.45
C THR A 157 -3.56 5.85 6.97
N ALA A 158 -3.18 6.08 8.23
CA ALA A 158 -3.22 7.38 8.88
C ALA A 158 -1.96 8.20 8.55
N PHE A 159 -1.99 9.49 8.91
CA PHE A 159 -0.93 10.43 8.58
C PHE A 159 0.32 10.32 9.48
N ASN A 160 0.15 9.82 10.70
CA ASN A 160 1.21 9.81 11.72
C ASN A 160 2.34 8.80 11.46
N PHE A 161 2.07 7.73 10.68
CA PHE A 161 3.05 6.78 10.18
C PHE A 161 2.78 6.53 8.69
N PRO A 162 3.12 7.49 7.82
CA PRO A 162 2.69 7.49 6.43
C PRO A 162 3.29 6.38 5.57
N GLY A 163 4.41 5.79 5.97
CA GLY A 163 5.09 4.73 5.21
C GLY A 163 5.06 3.36 5.90
N ALA A 164 5.43 3.29 7.19
CA ALA A 164 5.61 2.02 7.90
C ALA A 164 4.34 1.17 7.92
N VAL A 165 3.19 1.77 8.26
CA VAL A 165 1.91 1.05 8.37
C VAL A 165 1.47 0.45 7.04
N TRP A 166 1.71 1.14 5.93
CA TRP A 166 1.50 0.56 4.61
C TRP A 166 2.39 -0.66 4.39
N ALA A 167 3.68 -0.54 4.67
CA ALA A 167 4.65 -1.61 4.45
C ALA A 167 4.33 -2.86 5.27
N TRP A 168 3.90 -2.72 6.54
CA TRP A 168 3.48 -3.85 7.39
C TRP A 168 2.41 -4.70 6.71
N ASN A 169 1.46 -4.07 6.05
CA ASN A 169 0.39 -4.75 5.35
C ASN A 169 0.81 -5.22 3.96
N ALA A 170 1.42 -4.34 3.18
CA ALA A 170 1.72 -4.58 1.77
C ALA A 170 2.76 -5.68 1.55
N MET A 171 3.82 -5.74 2.36
CA MET A 171 4.87 -6.73 2.18
C MET A 171 4.37 -8.15 2.49
N ILE A 172 3.52 -8.29 3.51
CA ILE A 172 2.90 -9.57 3.87
C ILE A 172 1.87 -9.97 2.81
N ALA A 173 0.97 -9.07 2.41
CA ALA A 173 -0.01 -9.33 1.37
C ALA A 173 0.65 -9.75 0.05
N ALA A 174 1.75 -9.10 -0.33
CA ALA A 174 2.50 -9.43 -1.54
C ALA A 174 3.00 -10.88 -1.53
N VAL A 175 3.64 -11.34 -0.45
CA VAL A 175 4.13 -12.73 -0.38
C VAL A 175 2.99 -13.73 -0.27
N CYS A 176 1.84 -13.36 0.28
CA CYS A 176 0.62 -14.17 0.26
C CYS A 176 0.01 -14.30 -1.15
N GLY A 177 0.37 -13.42 -2.07
CA GLY A 177 -0.09 -13.44 -3.46
C GLY A 177 -1.29 -12.54 -3.74
N ASP A 178 -1.57 -11.62 -2.82
CA ASP A 178 -2.58 -10.59 -2.97
C ASP A 178 -2.02 -9.39 -3.73
N VAL A 179 -2.91 -8.60 -4.33
CA VAL A 179 -2.61 -7.28 -4.88
C VAL A 179 -3.18 -6.21 -3.96
N MET A 180 -2.60 -5.03 -3.94
CA MET A 180 -2.95 -4.00 -2.97
C MET A 180 -3.40 -2.72 -3.65
N VAL A 181 -4.45 -2.10 -3.08
CA VAL A 181 -4.87 -0.72 -3.39
C VAL A 181 -4.70 0.10 -2.12
N TRP A 182 -3.72 0.98 -2.12
CA TRP A 182 -3.37 1.80 -0.97
C TRP A 182 -4.00 3.18 -1.02
N LYS A 183 -4.84 3.48 -0.05
CA LYS A 183 -5.36 4.82 0.20
C LYS A 183 -4.66 5.44 1.42
N PRO A 184 -3.65 6.29 1.21
CA PRO A 184 -3.00 7.03 2.29
C PRO A 184 -3.89 8.15 2.83
N SER A 185 -3.46 8.74 3.93
CA SER A 185 -4.04 10.00 4.41
C SER A 185 -3.77 11.14 3.43
N SER A 186 -4.76 11.99 3.22
CA SER A 186 -4.61 13.23 2.45
C SER A 186 -3.70 14.28 3.09
N LYS A 187 -3.25 14.05 4.33
CA LYS A 187 -2.31 14.93 5.04
C LYS A 187 -0.84 14.64 4.70
N THR A 188 -0.55 13.44 4.20
CA THR A 188 0.81 12.97 3.88
C THR A 188 0.88 12.24 2.55
N PRO A 189 0.39 12.83 1.45
CA PRO A 189 0.32 12.16 0.17
C PRO A 189 1.67 12.09 -0.55
N LEU A 190 2.60 13.02 -0.31
CA LEU A 190 3.90 13.04 -0.99
C LEU A 190 4.78 11.88 -0.55
N THR A 191 4.74 11.51 0.72
CA THR A 191 5.40 10.28 1.21
C THR A 191 4.88 9.05 0.48
N ALA A 192 3.56 8.94 0.28
CA ALA A 192 2.96 7.81 -0.43
C ALA A 192 3.36 7.79 -1.92
N ILE A 193 3.40 8.94 -2.57
CA ILE A 193 3.86 9.07 -3.96
C ILE A 193 5.34 8.69 -4.09
N ALA A 194 6.18 9.14 -3.16
CA ALA A 194 7.60 8.78 -3.15
C ALA A 194 7.80 7.27 -2.97
N ILE A 195 7.05 6.65 -2.05
CA ILE A 195 7.06 5.19 -1.85
C ILE A 195 6.62 4.49 -3.12
N GLN A 196 5.55 4.94 -3.78
CA GLN A 196 5.08 4.34 -5.03
C GLN A 196 6.13 4.44 -6.13
N LYS A 197 6.84 5.57 -6.25
CA LYS A 197 7.94 5.71 -7.23
C LYS A 197 9.08 4.74 -6.95
N ILE A 198 9.45 4.54 -5.68
CA ILE A 198 10.46 3.53 -5.28
C ILE A 198 9.96 2.10 -5.58
N VAL A 199 8.69 1.82 -5.34
CA VAL A 199 8.07 0.54 -5.69
C VAL A 199 8.14 0.30 -7.20
N ASN A 200 7.85 1.33 -7.99
CA ASN A 200 7.89 1.25 -9.46
C ASN A 200 9.30 0.96 -9.99
N GLU A 201 10.36 1.52 -9.38
CA GLU A 201 11.76 1.18 -9.74
C GLU A 201 12.02 -0.33 -9.75
N VAL A 202 11.27 -1.08 -8.94
CA VAL A 202 11.41 -2.54 -8.80
C VAL A 202 10.36 -3.29 -9.61
N MET A 203 9.11 -2.86 -9.57
CA MET A 203 7.98 -3.61 -10.13
C MET A 203 7.88 -3.49 -11.66
N GLU A 204 8.06 -2.28 -12.21
CA GLU A 204 7.96 -2.04 -13.66
C GLU A 204 8.94 -2.90 -14.48
N PRO A 205 10.26 -2.95 -14.15
CA PRO A 205 11.19 -3.78 -14.89
C PRO A 205 10.91 -5.28 -14.82
N LEU A 206 10.10 -5.71 -13.83
CA LEU A 206 9.70 -7.10 -13.63
C LEU A 206 8.34 -7.43 -14.27
N GLY A 207 7.63 -6.42 -14.79
CA GLY A 207 6.30 -6.56 -15.36
C GLY A 207 5.20 -6.83 -14.33
N TRP A 208 5.38 -6.32 -13.10
CA TRP A 208 4.44 -6.46 -11.99
C TRP A 208 3.72 -5.15 -11.63
N ASP A 209 3.52 -4.27 -12.62
CA ASP A 209 2.69 -3.08 -12.48
C ASP A 209 1.29 -3.47 -12.01
N GLY A 210 0.71 -2.67 -11.12
CA GLY A 210 -0.63 -2.91 -10.58
C GLY A 210 -0.71 -3.94 -9.45
N VAL A 211 0.39 -4.63 -9.05
CA VAL A 211 0.41 -5.44 -7.83
C VAL A 211 0.30 -4.55 -6.60
N MET A 212 0.96 -3.39 -6.61
CA MET A 212 0.91 -2.37 -5.56
C MET A 212 0.44 -1.07 -6.19
N SER A 213 -0.81 -0.72 -5.96
CA SER A 213 -1.46 0.47 -6.53
C SER A 213 -1.65 1.56 -5.48
N LEU A 214 -1.54 2.84 -5.90
CA LEU A 214 -1.74 4.02 -5.07
C LEU A 214 -3.05 4.72 -5.44
N LEU A 215 -3.76 5.22 -4.41
CA LEU A 215 -5.04 5.92 -4.53
C LEU A 215 -5.10 7.10 -3.56
N VAL A 216 -4.48 8.23 -3.90
CA VAL A 216 -4.61 9.47 -3.13
C VAL A 216 -5.92 10.16 -3.51
N GLY A 217 -6.77 10.38 -2.52
CA GLY A 217 -8.03 11.05 -2.72
C GLY A 217 -8.80 11.26 -1.42
N SER A 218 -9.88 12.01 -1.48
CA SER A 218 -10.68 12.28 -0.30
C SER A 218 -11.35 11.00 0.22
N SER A 219 -11.66 10.97 1.51
CA SER A 219 -12.42 9.87 2.09
C SER A 219 -13.79 9.73 1.43
N ARG A 220 -14.42 10.85 1.06
CA ARG A 220 -15.75 10.88 0.45
C ARG A 220 -15.75 10.35 -0.99
N ASP A 221 -14.73 10.72 -1.79
CA ASP A 221 -14.75 10.41 -3.23
C ASP A 221 -14.23 9.01 -3.55
N VAL A 222 -13.16 8.58 -2.85
CA VAL A 222 -12.51 7.28 -3.13
C VAL A 222 -12.39 6.38 -1.90
N GLY A 223 -12.38 6.96 -0.69
CA GLY A 223 -12.26 6.16 0.53
C GLY A 223 -13.50 5.31 0.79
N GLU A 224 -14.70 5.87 0.65
CA GLU A 224 -15.95 5.13 0.78
C GLU A 224 -16.11 4.08 -0.32
N LEU A 225 -15.69 4.40 -1.56
CA LEU A 225 -15.71 3.41 -2.65
C LEU A 225 -14.86 2.20 -2.29
N LEU A 226 -13.63 2.41 -1.85
CA LEU A 226 -12.71 1.33 -1.50
C LEU A 226 -13.27 0.44 -0.38
N VAL A 227 -13.88 1.03 0.63
CA VAL A 227 -14.38 0.30 1.79
C VAL A 227 -15.66 -0.50 1.48
N HIS A 228 -16.48 -0.02 0.53
CA HIS A 228 -17.74 -0.67 0.14
C HIS A 228 -17.61 -1.63 -1.05
N ASP A 229 -16.45 -1.66 -1.71
CA ASP A 229 -16.28 -2.46 -2.92
C ASP A 229 -16.17 -3.95 -2.60
N ARG A 230 -17.11 -4.73 -3.10
CA ARG A 230 -17.14 -6.20 -2.91
C ARG A 230 -16.01 -6.94 -3.62
N ARG A 231 -15.29 -6.27 -4.53
CA ARG A 231 -14.09 -6.80 -5.18
C ARG A 231 -12.88 -6.78 -4.24
N ILE A 232 -12.99 -6.05 -3.11
CA ILE A 232 -11.97 -5.98 -2.05
C ILE A 232 -12.43 -6.88 -0.89
N PRO A 233 -11.97 -8.14 -0.82
CA PRO A 233 -12.38 -9.08 0.22
C PRO A 233 -11.80 -8.78 1.61
N LEU A 234 -10.74 -7.96 1.67
CA LEU A 234 -10.10 -7.56 2.92
C LEU A 234 -9.70 -6.09 2.85
N VAL A 235 -10.06 -5.33 3.87
CA VAL A 235 -9.54 -3.99 4.11
C VAL A 235 -8.74 -3.99 5.41
N SER A 236 -7.47 -3.60 5.32
CA SER A 236 -6.63 -3.32 6.49
C SER A 236 -6.60 -1.81 6.70
N ALA A 237 -7.21 -1.36 7.79
CA ALA A 237 -7.38 0.06 8.05
C ALA A 237 -6.75 0.49 9.36
N THR A 238 -5.96 1.55 9.31
CA THR A 238 -5.42 2.23 10.49
C THR A 238 -5.85 3.69 10.44
N GLY A 239 -6.54 4.15 11.46
CA GLY A 239 -7.08 5.51 11.49
C GLY A 239 -7.74 5.88 12.81
N SER A 240 -8.66 6.85 12.77
CA SER A 240 -9.39 7.32 13.95
C SER A 240 -10.42 6.31 14.45
N CYS A 241 -10.80 6.42 15.74
CA CYS A 241 -11.91 5.64 16.31
C CYS A 241 -13.20 5.82 15.50
N HIS A 242 -13.48 7.03 14.99
CA HIS A 242 -14.63 7.31 14.15
C HIS A 242 -14.62 6.46 12.86
N MET A 243 -13.49 6.37 12.19
CA MET A 243 -13.33 5.53 11.00
C MET A 243 -13.49 4.05 11.35
N ALA A 244 -12.89 3.59 12.45
CA ALA A 244 -12.99 2.20 12.90
C ALA A 244 -14.45 1.80 13.21
N VAL A 245 -15.22 2.66 13.89
CA VAL A 245 -16.63 2.42 14.17
C VAL A 245 -17.45 2.33 12.87
N SER A 246 -17.30 3.32 11.98
CA SER A 246 -17.99 3.32 10.69
C SER A 246 -17.69 2.05 9.89
N TYR A 247 -16.43 1.65 9.80
CA TYR A 247 -16.01 0.46 9.08
C TYR A 247 -16.58 -0.82 9.71
N THR A 248 -16.54 -0.94 11.04
CA THR A 248 -17.09 -2.11 11.74
C THR A 248 -18.59 -2.30 11.44
N HIS A 249 -19.35 -1.20 11.43
CA HIS A 249 -20.78 -1.27 11.11
C HIS A 249 -21.08 -1.63 9.65
N LEU A 250 -20.17 -1.32 8.73
CA LEU A 250 -20.30 -1.70 7.32
C LEU A 250 -20.01 -3.18 7.07
N THR A 251 -19.07 -3.76 7.82
CA THR A 251 -18.55 -5.11 7.58
C THR A 251 -19.23 -6.20 8.41
N LEU A 252 -19.92 -5.84 9.50
CA LEU A 252 -20.67 -6.81 10.28
C LEU A 252 -21.86 -7.33 9.45
N PRO A 253 -21.97 -8.65 9.25
CA PRO A 253 -23.13 -9.21 8.60
C PRO A 253 -24.37 -8.96 9.46
N THR A 254 -25.28 -8.12 8.98
CA THR A 254 -26.58 -7.85 9.60
C THR A 254 -27.55 -9.05 9.45
N LYS A 255 -27.11 -10.17 8.95
CA LYS A 255 -27.93 -11.36 8.94
C LYS A 255 -27.95 -11.98 10.32
N ARG A 256 -29.09 -11.86 11.00
CA ARG A 256 -29.47 -12.83 12.02
C ARG A 256 -29.40 -14.23 11.40
N ILE A 257 -28.46 -15.03 11.87
CA ILE A 257 -28.54 -16.48 11.70
C ILE A 257 -29.62 -16.89 12.68
N VAL A 258 -30.79 -17.25 12.16
CA VAL A 258 -31.88 -17.93 12.91
C VAL A 258 -31.50 -19.38 12.98
#